data_9e39ab9b832061e82be17e0c73bab6cb
#
_entry.id   9e39ab9b832061e82be17e0c73bab6cb
#
_cell.length_a   1.000
_cell.length_b   1.000
_cell.length_c   1.000
_cell.angle_alpha   90.00
_cell.angle_beta   90.00
_cell.angle_gamma   90.00
#
_symmetry.space_group_name_H-M   'P 1'
#
loop_
_entity.id
_entity.type
_entity.pdbx_description
1 polymer ?
#
loop_
_entity_poly.entity_id
_entity_poly.type
_entity_poly.pdbx_seq_one_letter_code
_entity_poly.pdbx_strand_id
1 'polypeptide(L)'
;MKKQLVHSTELITAKAGLLICDAFEKYVGLPELIDTTFPKPDSNRAFAHSKHVGTLVQMFHDGASQLEDVRELAEDKAIQKMMDITSYPGSDALGNWLRRQGSSTGVECLWKVMKQLFTNVSGKDFTLDIDATVIEANKGDAEKTYKGTVGYQPMLGIIAENNITVFSEFRQGNCSPKKGIVNFIAGCRENIGNRVTYVRSDSAAFQKSVVKYLVKEGLSYSITAIQNEAVEQKIKEIPEESWNTGTDADGMKTSYSVAETDYAFIGKKKSCRLVVKREKKDSQLDMFDTSEYRYWAILTNLSSESYSANRVVLTHQMRGQMEKCIGELKHHCGLDRLPCGQFSANAMYFTVGILAANLLQLLKQDTFFDDYLKASIKTFRYKLIHLAARVIKHGRVLLIKIASSLEKFKLIESAYLKYSLSPPLS
;
A
#
# COMPACT_ATOMS: atom_id res chain seq x y z
N MET A 1 7.96 -32.38 36.62
CA MET A 1 6.69 -31.68 36.93
C MET A 1 5.57 -32.23 36.06
N LYS A 2 4.43 -32.62 36.65
CA LYS A 2 3.23 -33.05 35.94
C LYS A 2 2.51 -31.82 35.39
N LYS A 3 2.17 -31.79 34.08
CA LYS A 3 1.42 -30.69 33.45
C LYS A 3 -0.07 -31.06 33.40
N GLN A 4 -0.93 -30.12 33.73
CA GLN A 4 -2.38 -30.27 33.64
C GLN A 4 -2.97 -29.09 32.87
N LEU A 5 -3.84 -29.37 31.92
CA LEU A 5 -4.61 -28.36 31.20
C LEU A 5 -5.92 -28.14 31.92
N VAL A 6 -6.28 -26.89 32.17
CA VAL A 6 -7.55 -26.50 32.79
C VAL A 6 -8.19 -25.39 31.98
N HIS A 7 -9.53 -25.42 31.90
CA HIS A 7 -10.29 -24.35 31.27
C HIS A 7 -10.28 -23.10 32.16
N SER A 8 -10.05 -21.91 31.57
CA SER A 8 -10.13 -20.62 32.29
C SER A 8 -11.38 -19.85 31.84
N THR A 9 -12.09 -19.30 32.79
CA THR A 9 -13.21 -18.36 32.57
C THR A 9 -12.78 -16.89 32.66
N GLU A 10 -11.47 -16.65 32.84
CA GLU A 10 -10.92 -15.31 32.89
C GLU A 10 -10.99 -14.61 31.56
N LEU A 11 -11.17 -13.29 31.56
CA LEU A 11 -11.10 -12.48 30.34
C LEU A 11 -9.64 -12.31 29.94
N ILE A 12 -9.18 -13.18 29.05
CA ILE A 12 -7.80 -13.20 28.53
C ILE A 12 -7.88 -13.07 27.01
N THR A 13 -7.01 -12.26 26.46
CA THR A 13 -6.82 -12.12 25.00
C THR A 13 -5.35 -12.26 24.63
N ALA A 14 -5.07 -12.70 23.41
CA ALA A 14 -3.76 -12.66 22.80
C ALA A 14 -3.55 -11.46 21.84
N LYS A 15 -4.53 -10.53 21.78
CA LYS A 15 -4.63 -9.48 20.77
C LYS A 15 -4.73 -8.07 21.38
N ALA A 16 -4.15 -7.88 22.58
CA ALA A 16 -4.34 -6.64 23.36
C ALA A 16 -3.87 -5.37 22.63
N GLY A 17 -2.94 -5.48 21.69
CA GLY A 17 -2.48 -4.34 20.90
C GLY A 17 -3.52 -3.76 19.93
N LEU A 18 -4.60 -4.48 19.63
CA LEU A 18 -5.74 -3.92 18.88
C LEU A 18 -6.36 -2.71 19.60
N LEU A 19 -6.20 -2.61 20.92
CA LEU A 19 -6.65 -1.46 21.69
C LEU A 19 -5.99 -0.15 21.23
N ILE A 20 -4.72 -0.20 20.83
CA ILE A 20 -4.00 0.98 20.32
C ILE A 20 -4.54 1.36 18.94
N CYS A 21 -4.80 0.37 18.09
CA CYS A 21 -5.39 0.60 16.78
C CYS A 21 -6.77 1.24 16.89
N ASP A 22 -7.63 0.71 17.76
CA ASP A 22 -8.97 1.26 18.04
C ASP A 22 -8.90 2.69 18.60
N ALA A 23 -7.99 2.96 19.54
CA ALA A 23 -7.79 4.30 20.08
C ALA A 23 -7.32 5.28 19.00
N PHE A 24 -6.42 4.85 18.10
CA PHE A 24 -5.97 5.66 16.98
C PHE A 24 -7.09 5.92 15.94
N GLU A 25 -7.87 4.89 15.61
CA GLU A 25 -9.01 5.01 14.70
C GLU A 25 -10.05 6.04 15.22
N LYS A 26 -10.33 6.02 16.53
CA LYS A 26 -11.19 7.00 17.19
C LYS A 26 -10.56 8.40 17.21
N TYR A 27 -9.26 8.49 17.46
CA TYR A 27 -8.53 9.75 17.47
C TYR A 27 -8.53 10.46 16.11
N VAL A 28 -8.36 9.70 15.01
CA VAL A 28 -8.47 10.27 13.66
C VAL A 28 -9.90 10.44 13.18
N GLY A 29 -10.90 10.21 14.02
CA GLY A 29 -12.31 10.39 13.73
C GLY A 29 -12.87 9.40 12.70
N LEU A 30 -12.23 8.24 12.52
CA LEU A 30 -12.60 7.28 11.46
C LEU A 30 -14.06 6.86 11.49
N PRO A 31 -14.68 6.51 12.65
CA PRO A 31 -16.10 6.11 12.69
C PRO A 31 -17.02 7.21 12.16
N GLU A 32 -16.85 8.44 12.62
CA GLU A 32 -17.64 9.60 12.22
C GLU A 32 -17.46 9.95 10.76
N LEU A 33 -16.21 9.89 10.26
CA LEU A 33 -15.90 10.12 8.84
C LEU A 33 -16.62 9.10 7.94
N ILE A 34 -16.66 7.83 8.35
CA ILE A 34 -17.36 6.79 7.61
C ILE A 34 -18.85 7.06 7.60
N ASP A 35 -19.47 7.24 8.79
CA ASP A 35 -20.92 7.36 8.90
C ASP A 35 -21.48 8.65 8.30
N THR A 36 -20.65 9.70 8.19
CA THR A 36 -21.02 10.94 7.48
C THR A 36 -20.81 10.87 5.98
N THR A 37 -19.85 10.05 5.51
CA THR A 37 -19.50 9.94 4.08
C THR A 37 -20.39 8.93 3.35
N PHE A 38 -20.76 7.84 4.02
CA PHE A 38 -21.63 6.83 3.43
C PHE A 38 -23.09 7.24 3.47
N PRO A 39 -23.93 6.81 2.50
CA PRO A 39 -25.37 6.98 2.58
C PRO A 39 -25.93 6.37 3.85
N LYS A 40 -27.00 6.94 4.39
CA LYS A 40 -27.64 6.34 5.59
C LYS A 40 -28.07 4.89 5.33
N PRO A 41 -27.91 3.97 6.31
CA PRO A 41 -28.41 2.61 6.18
C PRO A 41 -29.93 2.58 5.90
N ASP A 42 -30.38 1.63 5.08
CA ASP A 42 -31.80 1.48 4.69
C ASP A 42 -32.72 1.10 5.87
N SER A 43 -32.17 0.70 7.01
CA SER A 43 -32.90 0.26 8.18
C SER A 43 -32.24 0.72 9.47
N ASN A 44 -33.03 1.20 10.40
CA ASN A 44 -32.60 1.56 11.76
C ASN A 44 -32.12 0.34 12.60
N ARG A 45 -32.34 -0.89 12.12
CA ARG A 45 -31.86 -2.13 12.76
C ARG A 45 -30.53 -2.59 12.15
N ALA A 46 -30.08 -1.97 11.06
CA ALA A 46 -28.79 -2.30 10.45
C ALA A 46 -27.63 -1.76 11.30
N PHE A 47 -26.51 -2.46 11.30
CA PHE A 47 -25.27 -1.90 11.82
C PHE A 47 -24.90 -0.65 11.01
N ALA A 48 -24.32 0.35 11.67
CA ALA A 48 -23.71 1.50 11.02
C ALA A 48 -22.58 1.07 10.07
N HIS A 49 -22.27 1.88 9.06
CA HIS A 49 -21.18 1.57 8.12
C HIS A 49 -19.84 1.52 8.83
N SER A 50 -19.60 2.43 9.78
CA SER A 50 -18.40 2.43 10.63
C SER A 50 -18.21 1.10 11.36
N LYS A 51 -19.30 0.43 11.76
CA LYS A 51 -19.24 -0.87 12.42
C LYS A 51 -18.76 -1.98 11.49
N HIS A 52 -19.20 -2.00 10.23
CA HIS A 52 -18.76 -2.98 9.24
C HIS A 52 -17.29 -2.73 8.86
N VAL A 53 -16.95 -1.47 8.56
CA VAL A 53 -15.56 -1.10 8.17
C VAL A 53 -14.62 -1.34 9.35
N GLY A 54 -14.95 -0.87 10.56
CA GLY A 54 -14.10 -1.06 11.75
C GLY A 54 -13.89 -2.55 12.07
N THR A 55 -14.92 -3.40 11.91
CA THR A 55 -14.76 -4.85 12.07
C THR A 55 -13.77 -5.42 11.06
N LEU A 56 -13.89 -5.08 9.77
CA LEU A 56 -12.97 -5.54 8.74
C LEU A 56 -11.55 -5.00 8.98
N VAL A 57 -11.40 -3.74 9.37
CA VAL A 57 -10.11 -3.13 9.71
C VAL A 57 -9.44 -3.89 10.87
N GLN A 58 -10.18 -4.18 11.94
CA GLN A 58 -9.67 -4.97 13.08
C GLN A 58 -9.28 -6.38 12.66
N MET A 59 -10.06 -7.04 11.79
CA MET A 59 -9.70 -8.34 11.20
C MET A 59 -8.38 -8.25 10.43
N PHE A 60 -8.21 -7.24 9.57
CA PHE A 60 -6.96 -7.03 8.84
C PHE A 60 -5.78 -6.75 9.77
N HIS A 61 -5.99 -5.96 10.82
CA HIS A 61 -4.95 -5.67 11.82
C HIS A 61 -4.55 -6.93 12.59
N ASP A 62 -5.50 -7.80 12.92
CA ASP A 62 -5.23 -9.10 13.55
C ASP A 62 -4.56 -10.11 12.60
N GLY A 63 -4.70 -9.93 11.29
CA GLY A 63 -4.11 -10.79 10.26
C GLY A 63 -5.07 -11.83 9.69
N ALA A 64 -6.34 -11.64 9.89
CA ALA A 64 -7.39 -12.41 9.23
C ALA A 64 -7.35 -12.24 7.71
N SER A 65 -7.75 -13.27 6.99
CA SER A 65 -7.77 -13.29 5.53
C SER A 65 -9.08 -13.80 4.92
N GLN A 66 -10.02 -14.22 5.78
CA GLN A 66 -11.33 -14.73 5.38
C GLN A 66 -12.42 -14.06 6.24
N LEU A 67 -13.62 -13.89 5.69
CA LEU A 67 -14.73 -13.27 6.43
C LEU A 67 -15.13 -14.07 7.67
N GLU A 68 -14.97 -15.40 7.62
CA GLU A 68 -15.27 -16.27 8.75
C GLU A 68 -14.38 -16.02 9.97
N ASP A 69 -13.17 -15.45 9.76
CA ASP A 69 -12.23 -15.15 10.85
C ASP A 69 -12.78 -14.09 11.82
N VAL A 70 -13.87 -13.39 11.46
CA VAL A 70 -14.58 -12.49 12.38
C VAL A 70 -15.03 -13.19 13.65
N ARG A 71 -15.25 -14.51 13.61
CA ARG A 71 -15.64 -15.32 14.77
C ARG A 71 -14.60 -15.24 15.87
N GLU A 72 -13.31 -15.22 15.52
CA GLU A 72 -12.20 -15.10 16.47
C GLU A 72 -12.24 -13.79 17.28
N LEU A 73 -12.74 -12.70 16.66
CA LEU A 73 -12.97 -11.44 17.36
C LEU A 73 -14.27 -11.47 18.16
N ALA A 74 -15.30 -12.09 17.61
CA ALA A 74 -16.63 -12.16 18.25
C ALA A 74 -16.66 -13.09 19.49
N GLU A 75 -15.77 -14.08 19.54
CA GLU A 75 -15.62 -14.99 20.68
C GLU A 75 -14.69 -14.43 21.76
N ASP A 76 -13.78 -13.51 21.41
CA ASP A 76 -12.86 -12.87 22.36
C ASP A 76 -13.57 -11.82 23.22
N LYS A 77 -14.12 -12.27 24.36
CA LYS A 77 -14.84 -11.41 25.31
C LYS A 77 -13.94 -10.36 25.98
N ALA A 78 -12.64 -10.62 26.06
CA ALA A 78 -11.67 -9.65 26.59
C ALA A 78 -11.51 -8.47 25.63
N ILE A 79 -11.32 -8.72 24.31
CA ILE A 79 -11.27 -7.68 23.28
C ILE A 79 -12.58 -6.86 23.27
N GLN A 80 -13.72 -7.52 23.24
CA GLN A 80 -15.02 -6.81 23.26
C GLN A 80 -15.10 -5.87 24.46
N LYS A 81 -14.67 -6.35 25.64
CA LYS A 81 -14.70 -5.56 26.87
C LYS A 81 -13.71 -4.40 26.87
N MET A 82 -12.51 -4.62 26.33
CA MET A 82 -11.47 -3.59 26.25
C MET A 82 -11.84 -2.44 25.32
N MET A 83 -12.55 -2.72 24.23
CA MET A 83 -12.88 -1.76 23.18
C MET A 83 -14.32 -1.28 23.23
N ASP A 84 -15.08 -1.64 24.30
CA ASP A 84 -16.51 -1.33 24.49
C ASP A 84 -17.39 -1.79 23.30
N ILE A 85 -17.04 -2.93 22.72
CA ILE A 85 -17.78 -3.51 21.60
C ILE A 85 -18.85 -4.48 22.13
N THR A 86 -20.10 -4.19 21.83
CA THR A 86 -21.24 -5.04 22.27
C THR A 86 -21.41 -6.29 21.40
N SER A 87 -21.15 -6.16 20.10
CA SER A 87 -21.25 -7.25 19.12
C SER A 87 -20.51 -6.92 17.86
N TYR A 88 -20.07 -7.94 17.14
CA TYR A 88 -19.52 -7.84 15.78
C TYR A 88 -20.58 -8.26 14.74
N PRO A 89 -20.61 -7.63 13.52
CA PRO A 89 -21.30 -8.21 12.38
C PRO A 89 -20.74 -9.60 12.07
N GLY A 90 -21.59 -10.59 11.86
CA GLY A 90 -21.14 -11.92 11.43
C GLY A 90 -20.64 -11.92 9.99
N SER A 91 -19.98 -13.02 9.56
CA SER A 91 -19.43 -13.17 8.21
C SER A 91 -20.45 -12.94 7.09
N ASP A 92 -21.70 -13.44 7.25
CA ASP A 92 -22.79 -13.19 6.31
C ASP A 92 -23.19 -11.72 6.23
N ALA A 93 -23.24 -11.03 7.37
CA ALA A 93 -23.55 -9.60 7.41
C ALA A 93 -22.45 -8.78 6.72
N LEU A 94 -21.18 -9.11 6.96
CA LEU A 94 -20.03 -8.50 6.29
C LEU A 94 -20.09 -8.76 4.80
N GLY A 95 -20.30 -10.00 4.35
CA GLY A 95 -20.39 -10.38 2.95
C GLY A 95 -21.56 -9.66 2.23
N ASN A 96 -22.73 -9.58 2.87
CA ASN A 96 -23.90 -8.85 2.34
C ASN A 96 -23.61 -7.34 2.24
N TRP A 97 -22.96 -6.76 3.23
CA TRP A 97 -22.55 -5.36 3.22
C TRP A 97 -21.54 -5.07 2.10
N LEU A 98 -20.52 -5.91 1.93
CA LEU A 98 -19.53 -5.79 0.85
C LEU A 98 -20.20 -5.82 -0.54
N ARG A 99 -21.16 -6.72 -0.75
CA ARG A 99 -21.91 -6.80 -2.02
C ARG A 99 -22.73 -5.54 -2.27
N ARG A 100 -23.48 -5.07 -1.29
CA ARG A 100 -24.31 -3.86 -1.42
C ARG A 100 -23.47 -2.61 -1.65
N GLN A 101 -22.45 -2.39 -0.84
CA GLN A 101 -21.63 -1.19 -0.94
C GLN A 101 -20.70 -1.23 -2.15
N GLY A 102 -20.18 -2.39 -2.51
CA GLY A 102 -19.35 -2.56 -3.71
C GLY A 102 -20.12 -2.33 -5.01
N SER A 103 -21.42 -2.69 -5.07
CA SER A 103 -22.28 -2.42 -6.24
C SER A 103 -22.87 -1.00 -6.29
N SER A 104 -22.56 -0.17 -5.30
CA SER A 104 -22.98 1.23 -5.21
C SER A 104 -21.75 2.16 -5.13
N THR A 105 -21.79 3.20 -4.32
CA THR A 105 -20.74 4.21 -4.17
C THR A 105 -19.75 3.90 -3.02
N GLY A 106 -19.79 2.71 -2.42
CA GLY A 106 -19.01 2.40 -1.22
C GLY A 106 -17.49 2.54 -1.40
N VAL A 107 -16.94 2.12 -2.56
CA VAL A 107 -15.52 2.29 -2.87
C VAL A 107 -15.15 3.77 -2.94
N GLU A 108 -15.98 4.59 -3.59
CA GLU A 108 -15.79 6.04 -3.69
C GLU A 108 -15.88 6.71 -2.31
N CYS A 109 -16.83 6.28 -1.46
CA CYS A 109 -16.95 6.75 -0.09
C CYS A 109 -15.68 6.45 0.71
N LEU A 110 -15.12 5.25 0.61
CA LEU A 110 -13.85 4.91 1.28
C LEU A 110 -12.69 5.80 0.80
N TRP A 111 -12.61 6.10 -0.49
CA TRP A 111 -11.58 7.02 -0.99
C TRP A 111 -11.79 8.45 -0.49
N LYS A 112 -13.02 8.92 -0.34
CA LYS A 112 -13.31 10.22 0.29
C LYS A 112 -12.87 10.24 1.76
N VAL A 113 -13.13 9.17 2.50
CA VAL A 113 -12.65 9.00 3.89
C VAL A 113 -11.12 9.04 3.93
N MET A 114 -10.44 8.25 3.10
CA MET A 114 -8.97 8.23 3.05
C MET A 114 -8.38 9.58 2.65
N LYS A 115 -8.99 10.30 1.70
CA LYS A 115 -8.58 11.66 1.32
C LYS A 115 -8.59 12.62 2.53
N GLN A 116 -9.58 12.52 3.40
CA GLN A 116 -9.62 13.31 4.64
C GLN A 116 -8.52 12.88 5.62
N LEU A 117 -8.31 11.58 5.81
CA LEU A 117 -7.21 11.09 6.65
C LEU A 117 -5.83 11.56 6.13
N PHE A 118 -5.65 11.68 4.81
CA PHE A 118 -4.41 12.12 4.20
C PHE A 118 -4.10 13.60 4.42
N THR A 119 -5.05 14.43 4.86
CA THR A 119 -4.77 15.82 5.27
C THR A 119 -3.80 15.87 6.44
N ASN A 120 -3.79 14.83 7.30
CA ASN A 120 -2.91 14.72 8.45
C ASN A 120 -1.53 14.13 8.10
N VAL A 121 -1.31 13.69 6.86
CA VAL A 121 0.01 13.21 6.41
C VAL A 121 0.95 14.39 6.29
N SER A 122 2.00 14.42 7.10
CA SER A 122 3.04 15.44 7.02
C SER A 122 3.91 15.29 5.79
N GLY A 123 4.46 16.39 5.31
CA GLY A 123 5.37 16.43 4.16
C GLY A 123 4.75 16.99 2.89
N LYS A 124 5.64 17.34 1.98
CA LYS A 124 5.38 17.83 0.62
C LYS A 124 6.43 17.26 -0.33
N ASP A 125 6.25 17.47 -1.62
CA ASP A 125 7.19 17.02 -2.67
C ASP A 125 7.33 15.49 -2.71
N PHE A 126 6.18 14.80 -2.63
CA PHE A 126 6.14 13.35 -2.61
C PHE A 126 6.50 12.71 -3.95
N THR A 127 7.14 11.55 -3.85
CA THR A 127 7.36 10.63 -4.96
C THR A 127 6.21 9.63 -5.03
N LEU A 128 5.52 9.61 -6.16
CA LEU A 128 4.47 8.63 -6.46
C LEU A 128 5.05 7.47 -7.28
N ASP A 129 5.01 6.28 -6.72
CA ASP A 129 5.25 5.04 -7.43
C ASP A 129 3.92 4.45 -7.90
N ILE A 130 3.83 4.04 -9.16
CA ILE A 130 2.64 3.37 -9.71
C ILE A 130 3.02 2.02 -10.29
N ASP A 131 2.19 1.02 -10.01
CA ASP A 131 2.33 -0.32 -10.55
C ASP A 131 0.99 -1.07 -10.53
N ALA A 132 0.85 -2.09 -11.38
CA ALA A 132 -0.26 -3.02 -11.37
C ALA A 132 0.20 -4.39 -10.86
N THR A 133 -0.63 -5.03 -10.05
CA THR A 133 -0.33 -6.36 -9.53
C THR A 133 -1.42 -7.36 -9.90
N VAL A 134 -1.03 -8.61 -10.18
CA VAL A 134 -2.00 -9.69 -10.41
C VAL A 134 -2.39 -10.32 -9.09
N ILE A 135 -3.70 -10.51 -8.89
CA ILE A 135 -4.28 -11.31 -7.81
C ILE A 135 -5.00 -12.49 -8.47
N GLU A 136 -4.48 -13.68 -8.26
CA GLU A 136 -5.09 -14.90 -8.78
C GLU A 136 -6.32 -15.26 -7.96
N ALA A 137 -7.45 -15.46 -8.63
CA ALA A 137 -8.72 -15.77 -7.98
C ALA A 137 -9.66 -16.50 -8.95
N ASN A 138 -10.01 -17.74 -8.63
CA ASN A 138 -11.01 -18.49 -9.38
C ASN A 138 -12.41 -18.08 -8.94
N LYS A 139 -12.89 -16.96 -9.48
CA LYS A 139 -14.22 -16.40 -9.22
C LYS A 139 -15.02 -16.35 -10.51
N GLY A 140 -16.36 -16.41 -10.40
CA GLY A 140 -17.24 -16.50 -11.57
C GLY A 140 -17.17 -15.31 -12.54
N ASP A 141 -16.74 -14.15 -12.04
CA ASP A 141 -16.59 -12.92 -12.83
C ASP A 141 -15.13 -12.47 -13.01
N ALA A 142 -14.15 -13.31 -12.61
CA ALA A 142 -12.74 -13.03 -12.79
C ALA A 142 -12.29 -13.37 -14.22
N GLU A 143 -11.44 -12.52 -14.79
CA GLU A 143 -10.96 -12.62 -16.16
C GLU A 143 -9.52 -13.12 -16.24
N LYS A 144 -9.15 -13.63 -17.43
CA LYS A 144 -7.81 -14.16 -17.67
C LYS A 144 -6.77 -13.03 -17.68
N THR A 145 -5.75 -13.14 -16.84
CA THR A 145 -4.65 -12.18 -16.74
C THR A 145 -3.62 -12.38 -17.85
N TYR A 146 -2.73 -11.40 -18.04
CA TYR A 146 -1.62 -11.54 -18.99
C TYR A 146 -0.62 -12.65 -18.61
N LYS A 147 -0.64 -13.12 -17.36
CA LYS A 147 0.15 -14.27 -16.89
C LYS A 147 -0.48 -15.62 -17.22
N GLY A 148 -1.66 -15.62 -17.84
CA GLY A 148 -2.40 -16.85 -18.18
C GLY A 148 -3.27 -17.38 -17.05
N THR A 149 -3.20 -16.84 -15.85
CA THR A 149 -4.04 -17.21 -14.69
C THR A 149 -5.35 -16.44 -14.71
N VAL A 150 -6.38 -16.92 -14.02
CA VAL A 150 -7.65 -16.21 -13.83
C VAL A 150 -7.56 -15.34 -12.57
N GLY A 151 -8.06 -14.10 -12.64
CA GLY A 151 -8.01 -13.22 -11.48
C GLY A 151 -8.32 -11.76 -11.79
N TYR A 152 -7.74 -10.89 -10.99
CA TYR A 152 -7.89 -9.43 -11.07
C TYR A 152 -6.52 -8.76 -11.16
N GLN A 153 -6.50 -7.53 -11.65
CA GLN A 153 -5.26 -6.77 -11.85
C GLN A 153 -5.39 -5.33 -11.32
N PRO A 154 -5.48 -5.14 -9.99
CA PRO A 154 -5.53 -3.80 -9.42
C PRO A 154 -4.26 -3.01 -9.75
N MET A 155 -4.44 -1.70 -9.97
CA MET A 155 -3.37 -0.71 -10.05
C MET A 155 -3.29 0.03 -8.72
N LEU A 156 -2.08 0.29 -8.25
CA LEU A 156 -1.80 0.96 -6.98
C LEU A 156 -0.91 2.17 -7.21
N GLY A 157 -1.19 3.25 -6.48
CA GLY A 157 -0.35 4.42 -6.36
C GLY A 157 0.11 4.58 -4.91
N ILE A 158 1.42 4.49 -4.68
CA ILE A 158 2.02 4.48 -3.35
C ILE A 158 3.01 5.64 -3.23
N ILE A 159 2.96 6.35 -2.11
CA ILE A 159 3.95 7.38 -1.77
C ILE A 159 5.20 6.68 -1.23
N ALA A 160 6.34 6.91 -1.90
CA ALA A 160 7.59 6.21 -1.59
C ALA A 160 8.16 6.56 -0.22
N GLU A 161 7.96 7.79 0.25
CA GLU A 161 8.52 8.31 1.51
C GLU A 161 7.88 7.67 2.75
N ASN A 162 6.62 7.21 2.64
CA ASN A 162 5.86 6.76 3.81
C ASN A 162 5.05 5.48 3.59
N ASN A 163 5.12 4.87 2.40
CA ASN A 163 4.42 3.64 2.02
C ASN A 163 2.88 3.74 2.11
N ILE A 164 2.32 4.94 2.05
CA ILE A 164 0.87 5.15 2.02
C ILE A 164 0.35 4.91 0.61
N THR A 165 -0.64 4.04 0.48
CA THR A 165 -1.37 3.84 -0.77
C THR A 165 -2.40 4.96 -0.93
N VAL A 166 -2.12 5.92 -1.81
CA VAL A 166 -2.97 7.11 -1.99
C VAL A 166 -4.15 6.89 -2.93
N PHE A 167 -4.07 5.87 -3.78
CA PHE A 167 -5.17 5.47 -4.64
C PHE A 167 -4.97 4.03 -5.15
N SER A 168 -6.07 3.34 -5.36
CA SER A 168 -6.08 2.09 -6.14
C SER A 168 -7.29 2.01 -7.03
N GLU A 169 -7.12 1.32 -8.14
CA GLU A 169 -8.20 0.98 -9.05
C GLU A 169 -8.25 -0.54 -9.17
N PHE A 170 -9.28 -1.14 -8.59
CA PHE A 170 -9.50 -2.58 -8.70
C PHE A 170 -9.99 -2.89 -10.12
N ARG A 171 -9.27 -3.76 -10.84
CA ARG A 171 -9.46 -4.00 -12.27
C ARG A 171 -9.61 -5.47 -12.56
N GLN A 172 -10.33 -5.80 -13.65
CA GLN A 172 -10.39 -7.15 -14.18
C GLN A 172 -9.01 -7.64 -14.64
N GLY A 173 -8.82 -8.97 -14.60
CA GLY A 173 -7.56 -9.61 -14.97
C GLY A 173 -7.08 -9.31 -16.40
N ASN A 174 -8.02 -9.12 -17.34
CA ASN A 174 -7.74 -8.78 -18.74
C ASN A 174 -7.48 -7.28 -18.98
N CYS A 175 -7.55 -6.46 -17.95
CA CYS A 175 -7.27 -5.02 -18.06
C CYS A 175 -5.78 -4.76 -18.25
N SER A 176 -5.38 -4.19 -19.38
CA SER A 176 -3.98 -3.86 -19.63
C SER A 176 -3.44 -2.89 -18.58
N PRO A 177 -2.22 -3.13 -18.02
CA PRO A 177 -1.54 -2.19 -17.13
C PRO A 177 -1.35 -0.79 -17.73
N LYS A 178 -1.31 -0.70 -19.08
CA LYS A 178 -1.14 0.56 -19.82
C LYS A 178 -2.40 1.43 -19.86
N LYS A 179 -3.59 0.86 -19.56
CA LYS A 179 -4.88 1.55 -19.69
C LYS A 179 -5.09 2.53 -18.54
N GLY A 180 -5.49 3.78 -18.87
CA GLY A 180 -6.00 4.75 -17.90
C GLY A 180 -4.94 5.40 -16.97
N ILE A 181 -3.63 5.24 -17.23
CA ILE A 181 -2.56 5.73 -16.34
C ILE A 181 -2.66 7.24 -16.08
N VAL A 182 -3.02 8.06 -17.06
CA VAL A 182 -3.15 9.53 -16.87
C VAL A 182 -4.21 9.84 -15.81
N ASN A 183 -5.41 9.26 -15.93
CA ASN A 183 -6.50 9.45 -14.97
C ASN A 183 -6.13 8.88 -13.60
N PHE A 184 -5.42 7.77 -13.58
CA PHE A 184 -4.95 7.15 -12.35
C PHE A 184 -3.97 8.07 -11.59
N ILE A 185 -2.96 8.64 -12.28
CA ILE A 185 -2.03 9.62 -11.66
C ILE A 185 -2.78 10.86 -11.17
N ALA A 186 -3.77 11.35 -11.94
CA ALA A 186 -4.59 12.47 -11.53
C ALA A 186 -5.35 12.17 -10.23
N GLY A 187 -5.98 10.99 -10.13
CA GLY A 187 -6.66 10.54 -8.91
C GLY A 187 -5.71 10.40 -7.70
N CYS A 188 -4.51 9.84 -7.92
CA CYS A 188 -3.49 9.77 -6.86
C CYS A 188 -3.13 11.17 -6.33
N ARG A 189 -2.90 12.12 -7.23
CA ARG A 189 -2.55 13.50 -6.86
C ARG A 189 -3.69 14.20 -6.11
N GLU A 190 -4.91 14.03 -6.59
CA GLU A 190 -6.08 14.62 -5.95
C GLU A 190 -6.25 14.14 -4.50
N ASN A 191 -6.10 12.84 -4.27
CA ASN A 191 -6.28 12.24 -2.94
C ASN A 191 -5.24 12.73 -1.93
N ILE A 192 -4.01 13.03 -2.34
CA ILE A 192 -2.93 13.54 -1.46
C ILE A 192 -2.79 15.07 -1.54
N GLY A 193 -3.81 15.80 -2.03
CA GLY A 193 -3.83 17.25 -2.08
C GLY A 193 -2.78 17.88 -3.02
N ASN A 194 -2.52 17.24 -4.17
CA ASN A 194 -1.56 17.67 -5.19
C ASN A 194 -0.10 17.85 -4.69
N ARG A 195 0.27 17.14 -3.63
CA ARG A 195 1.63 17.18 -3.03
C ARG A 195 2.64 16.24 -3.73
N VAL A 196 2.26 15.59 -4.82
CA VAL A 196 3.17 14.79 -5.66
C VAL A 196 3.95 15.70 -6.59
N THR A 197 5.27 15.59 -6.60
CA THR A 197 6.17 16.35 -7.50
C THR A 197 7.00 15.45 -8.40
N TYR A 198 7.11 14.17 -8.05
CA TYR A 198 7.87 13.18 -8.83
C TYR A 198 7.09 11.89 -9.00
N VAL A 199 7.10 11.33 -10.22
CA VAL A 199 6.42 10.07 -10.57
C VAL A 199 7.43 9.05 -11.07
N ARG A 200 7.40 7.83 -10.52
CA ARG A 200 8.18 6.69 -10.98
C ARG A 200 7.26 5.58 -11.45
N SER A 201 7.59 4.97 -12.58
CA SER A 201 6.81 3.84 -13.11
C SER A 201 7.66 2.90 -13.94
N ASP A 202 7.16 1.69 -14.08
CA ASP A 202 7.66 0.72 -15.04
C ASP A 202 7.33 1.13 -16.50
N SER A 203 7.58 0.21 -17.41
CA SER A 203 7.35 0.43 -18.85
C SER A 203 5.88 0.56 -19.26
N ALA A 204 4.91 0.28 -18.39
CA ALA A 204 3.50 0.50 -18.68
C ALA A 204 3.19 2.00 -18.90
N ALA A 205 3.88 2.87 -18.18
CA ALA A 205 3.76 4.33 -18.32
C ALA A 205 4.57 4.92 -19.49
N PHE A 206 5.34 4.12 -20.23
CA PHE A 206 6.09 4.57 -21.40
C PHE A 206 5.16 4.86 -22.57
N GLN A 207 4.38 5.92 -22.43
CA GLN A 207 3.35 6.38 -23.38
C GLN A 207 3.44 7.88 -23.58
N LYS A 208 3.32 8.33 -24.84
CA LYS A 208 3.34 9.78 -25.17
C LYS A 208 2.30 10.60 -24.43
N SER A 209 1.09 10.03 -24.21
CA SER A 209 0.01 10.67 -23.46
C SER A 209 0.39 10.91 -22.00
N VAL A 210 1.02 9.90 -21.35
CA VAL A 210 1.47 9.99 -19.96
C VAL A 210 2.55 11.05 -19.82
N VAL A 211 3.60 10.99 -20.64
CA VAL A 211 4.71 11.95 -20.58
C VAL A 211 4.24 13.38 -20.86
N LYS A 212 3.34 13.56 -21.85
CA LYS A 212 2.74 14.89 -22.11
C LYS A 212 1.95 15.42 -20.92
N TYR A 213 1.20 14.55 -20.22
CA TYR A 213 0.46 14.91 -19.02
C TYR A 213 1.43 15.33 -17.90
N LEU A 214 2.46 14.52 -17.61
CA LEU A 214 3.44 14.82 -16.56
C LEU A 214 4.15 16.16 -16.82
N VAL A 215 4.58 16.40 -18.05
CA VAL A 215 5.19 17.70 -18.45
C VAL A 215 4.21 18.85 -18.34
N LYS A 216 2.94 18.68 -18.72
CA LYS A 216 1.89 19.71 -18.59
C LYS A 216 1.66 20.09 -17.14
N GLU A 217 1.64 19.09 -16.25
CA GLU A 217 1.41 19.30 -14.81
C GLU A 217 2.68 19.73 -14.04
N GLY A 218 3.80 19.93 -14.72
CA GLY A 218 5.08 20.32 -14.09
C GLY A 218 5.70 19.24 -13.20
N LEU A 219 5.35 17.96 -13.45
CA LEU A 219 5.85 16.85 -12.65
C LEU A 219 7.19 16.35 -13.18
N SER A 220 8.11 16.07 -12.28
CA SER A 220 9.30 15.27 -12.56
C SER A 220 8.91 13.80 -12.74
N TYR A 221 9.65 13.07 -13.55
CA TYR A 221 9.38 11.66 -13.73
C TYR A 221 10.63 10.85 -14.07
N SER A 222 10.59 9.55 -13.79
CA SER A 222 11.42 8.52 -14.38
C SER A 222 10.58 7.29 -14.73
N ILE A 223 10.65 6.87 -15.98
CA ILE A 223 9.84 5.77 -16.52
C ILE A 223 10.77 4.81 -17.23
N THR A 224 10.68 3.51 -16.92
CA THR A 224 11.40 2.49 -17.67
C THR A 224 10.99 2.55 -19.15
N ALA A 225 11.93 2.78 -20.04
CA ALA A 225 11.67 2.80 -21.48
C ALA A 225 11.48 1.37 -22.01
N ILE A 226 10.50 1.19 -22.89
CA ILE A 226 10.34 -0.07 -23.64
C ILE A 226 11.47 -0.13 -24.65
N GLN A 227 12.23 -1.21 -24.66
CA GLN A 227 13.27 -1.47 -25.65
C GLN A 227 12.61 -1.86 -26.97
N ASN A 228 12.27 -0.84 -27.74
CA ASN A 228 11.84 -0.95 -29.11
C ASN A 228 12.95 -0.45 -30.06
N GLU A 229 12.79 -0.68 -31.34
CA GLU A 229 13.78 -0.33 -32.35
C GLU A 229 14.28 1.13 -32.24
N ALA A 230 13.38 2.08 -31.93
CA ALA A 230 13.74 3.49 -31.79
C ALA A 230 14.61 3.76 -30.56
N VAL A 231 14.34 3.08 -29.42
CA VAL A 231 15.16 3.18 -28.21
C VAL A 231 16.48 2.47 -28.40
N GLU A 232 16.49 1.28 -29.02
CA GLU A 232 17.70 0.53 -29.33
C GLU A 232 18.63 1.31 -30.27
N GLN A 233 18.08 1.97 -31.29
CA GLN A 233 18.83 2.83 -32.17
C GLN A 233 19.49 3.99 -31.40
N LYS A 234 18.79 4.63 -30.48
CA LYS A 234 19.33 5.69 -29.63
C LYS A 234 20.42 5.18 -28.67
N ILE A 235 20.30 3.97 -28.17
CA ILE A 235 21.36 3.35 -27.35
C ILE A 235 22.60 3.09 -28.18
N LYS A 236 22.50 2.60 -29.44
CA LYS A 236 23.62 2.36 -30.35
C LYS A 236 24.35 3.64 -30.79
N GLU A 237 23.63 4.77 -30.79
CA GLU A 237 24.21 6.09 -31.12
C GLU A 237 25.06 6.68 -29.99
N ILE A 238 25.03 6.11 -28.77
CA ILE A 238 25.83 6.60 -27.63
C ILE A 238 27.30 6.24 -27.85
N PRO A 239 28.22 7.24 -27.94
CA PRO A 239 29.65 6.99 -28.10
C PRO A 239 30.21 6.18 -26.91
N GLU A 240 31.18 5.31 -27.17
CA GLU A 240 31.77 4.45 -26.13
C GLU A 240 32.44 5.28 -25.02
N GLU A 241 33.04 6.39 -25.33
CA GLU A 241 33.64 7.33 -24.39
C GLU A 241 32.65 8.02 -23.45
N SER A 242 31.36 7.99 -23.77
CA SER A 242 30.31 8.57 -22.95
C SER A 242 29.84 7.66 -21.80
N TRP A 243 30.30 6.40 -21.81
CA TRP A 243 29.94 5.44 -20.78
C TRP A 243 30.82 5.58 -19.54
N ASN A 244 30.19 5.90 -18.41
CA ASN A 244 30.85 6.04 -17.11
C ASN A 244 30.57 4.86 -16.22
N THR A 245 31.53 4.40 -15.43
CA THR A 245 31.30 3.37 -14.41
C THR A 245 30.25 3.86 -13.42
N GLY A 246 29.23 3.04 -13.17
CA GLY A 246 28.19 3.33 -12.17
C GLY A 246 28.72 3.18 -10.75
N THR A 247 28.00 3.82 -9.81
CA THR A 247 28.24 3.64 -8.37
C THR A 247 26.95 3.23 -7.70
N ASP A 248 27.05 2.51 -6.56
CA ASP A 248 25.93 2.24 -5.69
C ASP A 248 25.56 3.44 -4.80
N ALA A 249 24.62 3.25 -3.87
CA ALA A 249 24.16 4.29 -2.96
C ALA A 249 25.26 4.78 -1.99
N ASP A 250 26.25 3.95 -1.71
CA ASP A 250 27.39 4.25 -0.83
C ASP A 250 28.58 4.84 -1.61
N GLY A 251 28.43 5.04 -2.94
CA GLY A 251 29.45 5.59 -3.82
C GLY A 251 30.50 4.58 -4.29
N MET A 252 30.31 3.29 -4.00
CA MET A 252 31.24 2.23 -4.43
C MET A 252 31.02 1.90 -5.90
N LYS A 253 32.12 1.70 -6.66
CA LYS A 253 32.03 1.32 -8.06
C LYS A 253 31.31 -0.01 -8.26
N THR A 254 30.46 -0.04 -9.26
CA THR A 254 29.67 -1.23 -9.63
C THR A 254 30.17 -1.86 -10.91
N SER A 255 29.66 -3.03 -11.28
CA SER A 255 29.96 -3.71 -12.55
C SER A 255 29.19 -3.12 -13.74
N TYR A 256 28.25 -2.20 -13.51
CA TYR A 256 27.51 -1.58 -14.61
C TYR A 256 28.09 -0.23 -15.02
N SER A 257 27.78 0.17 -16.25
CA SER A 257 28.08 1.51 -16.75
C SER A 257 26.81 2.27 -17.09
N VAL A 258 26.87 3.59 -17.02
CA VAL A 258 25.76 4.49 -17.34
C VAL A 258 26.15 5.50 -18.38
N ALA A 259 25.22 5.84 -19.26
CA ALA A 259 25.33 6.93 -20.21
C ALA A 259 23.97 7.56 -20.44
N GLU A 260 23.91 8.63 -21.21
CA GLU A 260 22.65 9.31 -21.52
C GLU A 260 22.66 9.89 -22.92
N THR A 261 21.47 10.06 -23.47
CA THR A 261 21.27 10.70 -24.77
C THR A 261 19.93 11.42 -24.80
N ASP A 262 19.78 12.32 -25.75
CA ASP A 262 18.50 13.00 -26.00
C ASP A 262 17.56 12.12 -26.82
N TYR A 263 16.29 12.07 -26.40
CA TYR A 263 15.26 11.31 -27.06
C TYR A 263 13.99 12.14 -27.30
N ALA A 264 13.66 12.36 -28.56
CA ALA A 264 12.51 13.17 -28.97
C ALA A 264 11.17 12.42 -28.83
N PHE A 265 10.89 11.85 -27.64
CA PHE A 265 9.77 10.98 -27.38
C PHE A 265 8.40 11.66 -27.56
N ILE A 266 8.25 12.91 -27.14
CA ILE A 266 6.98 13.66 -27.23
C ILE A 266 6.97 14.71 -28.36
N GLY A 267 7.98 14.71 -29.22
CA GLY A 267 8.13 15.58 -30.39
C GLY A 267 9.47 16.30 -30.43
N LYS A 268 9.86 16.74 -31.65
CA LYS A 268 11.18 17.32 -31.91
C LYS A 268 11.53 18.57 -31.10
N LYS A 269 10.53 19.33 -30.67
CA LYS A 269 10.74 20.58 -29.88
C LYS A 269 10.91 20.37 -28.37
N LYS A 270 10.62 19.17 -27.86
CA LYS A 270 10.75 18.82 -26.44
C LYS A 270 11.47 17.47 -26.33
N SER A 271 12.80 17.52 -26.32
CA SER A 271 13.62 16.35 -26.05
C SER A 271 13.43 15.90 -24.60
N CYS A 272 13.33 14.60 -24.39
CA CYS A 272 13.41 13.96 -23.09
C CYS A 272 14.81 13.37 -22.95
N ARG A 273 15.29 13.26 -21.75
CA ARG A 273 16.56 12.61 -21.43
C ARG A 273 16.35 11.10 -21.33
N LEU A 274 17.11 10.34 -22.08
CA LEU A 274 17.16 8.88 -22.02
C LEU A 274 18.45 8.48 -21.30
N VAL A 275 18.33 8.04 -20.07
CA VAL A 275 19.45 7.52 -19.27
C VAL A 275 19.50 6.01 -19.45
N VAL A 276 20.67 5.49 -19.77
CA VAL A 276 20.88 4.07 -20.06
C VAL A 276 21.90 3.48 -19.09
N LYS A 277 21.51 2.37 -18.48
CA LYS A 277 22.39 1.49 -17.72
C LYS A 277 22.72 0.29 -18.59
N ARG A 278 24.00 -0.13 -18.63
CA ARG A 278 24.43 -1.39 -19.27
C ARG A 278 25.21 -2.26 -18.30
N GLU A 279 25.01 -3.56 -18.42
CA GLU A 279 25.79 -4.58 -17.69
C GLU A 279 26.32 -5.60 -18.68
N LYS A 280 27.59 -6.01 -18.51
CA LYS A 280 28.18 -7.07 -19.30
C LYS A 280 27.45 -8.38 -19.06
N LYS A 281 27.11 -9.10 -20.13
CA LYS A 281 26.49 -10.43 -20.02
C LYS A 281 27.53 -11.46 -19.62
N ASP A 282 27.14 -12.36 -18.71
CA ASP A 282 27.92 -13.57 -18.48
C ASP A 282 27.83 -14.47 -19.72
N SER A 283 28.96 -14.84 -20.27
CA SER A 283 29.12 -15.52 -21.54
C SER A 283 28.45 -16.91 -21.69
N GLN A 284 27.71 -17.38 -20.66
CA GLN A 284 27.16 -18.73 -20.62
C GLN A 284 25.65 -18.86 -20.94
N LEU A 285 24.93 -17.78 -21.17
CA LEU A 285 23.44 -17.85 -21.11
C LEU A 285 22.68 -17.67 -22.42
N ASP A 286 23.30 -17.26 -23.54
CA ASP A 286 22.50 -17.08 -24.78
C ASP A 286 23.29 -17.33 -26.06
N MET A 287 23.11 -18.51 -26.66
CA MET A 287 23.72 -18.93 -27.93
C MET A 287 23.21 -18.10 -29.15
N PHE A 288 22.15 -17.33 -29.00
CA PHE A 288 21.51 -16.57 -30.09
C PHE A 288 21.61 -15.04 -29.94
N ASP A 289 22.02 -14.53 -28.77
CA ASP A 289 22.14 -13.10 -28.52
C ASP A 289 23.61 -12.65 -28.61
N THR A 290 23.96 -12.03 -29.72
CA THR A 290 25.33 -11.55 -30.03
C THR A 290 25.70 -10.25 -29.31
N SER A 291 24.81 -9.64 -28.54
CA SER A 291 25.11 -8.39 -27.81
C SER A 291 25.92 -8.68 -26.55
N GLU A 292 27.05 -7.96 -26.41
CA GLU A 292 27.96 -8.07 -25.26
C GLU A 292 27.33 -7.57 -23.96
N TYR A 293 26.35 -6.66 -24.05
CA TYR A 293 25.73 -5.98 -22.92
C TYR A 293 24.20 -6.18 -22.87
N ARG A 294 23.69 -6.17 -21.66
CA ARG A 294 22.25 -5.99 -21.38
C ARG A 294 22.02 -4.53 -21.03
N TYR A 295 20.96 -3.94 -21.61
CA TYR A 295 20.65 -2.53 -21.45
C TYR A 295 19.33 -2.33 -20.70
N TRP A 296 19.25 -1.28 -19.87
CA TRP A 296 18.03 -0.75 -19.28
C TRP A 296 17.99 0.74 -19.52
N ALA A 297 16.91 1.22 -20.08
CA ALA A 297 16.76 2.63 -20.40
C ALA A 297 15.65 3.27 -19.56
N ILE A 298 15.89 4.49 -19.11
CA ILE A 298 14.99 5.29 -18.27
C ILE A 298 14.73 6.62 -18.97
N LEU A 299 13.46 6.88 -19.28
CA LEU A 299 13.04 8.18 -19.79
C LEU A 299 12.76 9.13 -18.62
N THR A 300 13.33 10.34 -18.65
CA THR A 300 13.20 11.31 -17.58
C THR A 300 13.22 12.75 -18.08
N ASN A 301 12.71 13.69 -17.28
CA ASN A 301 12.89 15.14 -17.43
C ASN A 301 13.77 15.75 -16.33
N LEU A 302 14.36 14.93 -15.46
CA LEU A 302 15.31 15.41 -14.45
C LEU A 302 16.56 15.99 -15.17
N SER A 303 16.95 17.22 -14.82
CA SER A 303 18.10 17.87 -15.47
C SER A 303 19.41 17.17 -15.13
N SER A 304 20.36 17.14 -16.08
CA SER A 304 21.70 16.59 -15.87
C SER A 304 22.53 17.37 -14.84
N GLU A 305 22.23 18.64 -14.68
CA GLU A 305 22.86 19.52 -13.67
C GLU A 305 22.57 19.08 -12.23
N SER A 306 21.32 18.66 -11.97
CA SER A 306 20.86 18.28 -10.62
C SER A 306 20.92 16.76 -10.40
N TYR A 307 20.80 15.98 -11.46
CA TYR A 307 20.75 14.51 -11.42
C TYR A 307 21.71 13.92 -12.49
N SER A 308 22.89 13.49 -12.09
CA SER A 308 23.77 12.70 -12.97
C SER A 308 23.06 11.45 -13.49
N ALA A 309 23.52 10.86 -14.59
CA ALA A 309 22.94 9.64 -15.14
C ALA A 309 22.88 8.52 -14.08
N ASN A 310 23.94 8.33 -13.28
CA ASN A 310 23.97 7.36 -12.21
C ASN A 310 22.93 7.64 -11.11
N ARG A 311 22.76 8.91 -10.72
CA ARG A 311 21.76 9.30 -9.74
C ARG A 311 20.33 9.03 -10.22
N VAL A 312 20.05 9.22 -11.51
CA VAL A 312 18.75 8.85 -12.11
C VAL A 312 18.52 7.35 -11.98
N VAL A 313 19.52 6.53 -12.30
CA VAL A 313 19.43 5.06 -12.18
C VAL A 313 19.15 4.66 -10.74
N LEU A 314 19.91 5.15 -9.77
CA LEU A 314 19.71 4.85 -8.35
C LEU A 314 18.33 5.28 -7.86
N THR A 315 17.91 6.51 -8.18
CA THR A 315 16.59 7.03 -7.78
C THR A 315 15.45 6.21 -8.38
N HIS A 316 15.59 5.80 -9.65
CA HIS A 316 14.59 4.95 -10.29
C HIS A 316 14.54 3.54 -9.69
N GLN A 317 15.68 2.95 -9.36
CA GLN A 317 15.77 1.63 -8.72
C GLN A 317 15.12 1.57 -7.34
N MET A 318 15.03 2.70 -6.61
CA MET A 318 14.29 2.78 -5.35
C MET A 318 12.79 2.44 -5.51
N ARG A 319 12.26 2.40 -6.76
CA ARG A 319 10.91 1.88 -7.06
C ARG A 319 10.72 0.42 -6.58
N GLY A 320 11.80 -0.36 -6.43
CA GLY A 320 11.74 -1.70 -5.84
C GLY A 320 11.11 -1.75 -4.43
N GLN A 321 11.05 -0.60 -3.72
CA GLN A 321 10.31 -0.51 -2.47
C GLN A 321 8.80 -0.70 -2.66
N MET A 322 8.24 -0.27 -3.78
CA MET A 322 6.82 -0.49 -4.10
C MET A 322 6.47 -1.98 -4.20
N GLU A 323 7.36 -2.79 -4.76
CA GLU A 323 7.17 -4.25 -4.85
C GLU A 323 7.05 -4.87 -3.44
N LYS A 324 7.85 -4.39 -2.47
CA LYS A 324 7.73 -4.80 -1.07
C LYS A 324 6.40 -4.36 -0.47
N CYS A 325 5.95 -3.12 -0.71
CA CYS A 325 4.66 -2.63 -0.24
C CYS A 325 3.50 -3.44 -0.81
N ILE A 326 3.53 -3.73 -2.12
CA ILE A 326 2.53 -4.61 -2.76
C ILE A 326 2.56 -6.01 -2.14
N GLY A 327 3.76 -6.57 -1.89
CA GLY A 327 3.93 -7.83 -1.20
C GLY A 327 3.33 -7.82 0.23
N GLU A 328 3.49 -6.72 0.98
CA GLU A 328 2.87 -6.56 2.30
C GLU A 328 1.34 -6.51 2.21
N LEU A 329 0.78 -5.75 1.29
CA LEU A 329 -0.66 -5.71 1.06
C LEU A 329 -1.22 -7.09 0.71
N LYS A 330 -0.57 -7.81 -0.19
CA LYS A 330 -1.00 -9.15 -0.62
C LYS A 330 -0.89 -10.17 0.51
N HIS A 331 0.31 -10.34 1.07
CA HIS A 331 0.61 -11.47 1.94
C HIS A 331 0.50 -11.18 3.43
N HIS A 332 0.69 -9.92 3.84
CA HIS A 332 0.58 -9.56 5.25
C HIS A 332 -0.79 -8.98 5.62
N CYS A 333 -1.49 -8.35 4.66
CA CYS A 333 -2.90 -7.96 4.84
C CYS A 333 -3.88 -8.98 4.20
N GLY A 334 -3.39 -10.06 3.59
CA GLY A 334 -4.25 -11.11 3.02
C GLY A 334 -5.06 -10.67 1.79
N LEU A 335 -4.65 -9.58 1.10
CA LEU A 335 -5.36 -9.06 -0.07
C LEU A 335 -5.11 -9.87 -1.35
N ASP A 336 -4.30 -10.93 -1.29
CA ASP A 336 -4.21 -11.97 -2.31
C ASP A 336 -5.36 -13.01 -2.20
N ARG A 337 -6.16 -12.95 -1.13
CA ARG A 337 -7.31 -13.84 -0.90
C ARG A 337 -8.60 -13.03 -0.89
N LEU A 338 -9.28 -13.03 -2.02
CA LEU A 338 -10.53 -12.29 -2.19
C LEU A 338 -11.72 -13.17 -1.81
N PRO A 339 -12.48 -12.83 -0.74
CA PRO A 339 -13.48 -13.74 -0.17
C PRO A 339 -14.79 -13.80 -0.96
N CYS A 340 -15.10 -12.76 -1.75
CA CYS A 340 -16.38 -12.64 -2.42
C CYS A 340 -16.39 -13.29 -3.82
N GLY A 341 -17.59 -13.69 -4.29
CA GLY A 341 -17.78 -14.21 -5.64
C GLY A 341 -18.01 -13.14 -6.72
N GLN A 342 -18.06 -11.85 -6.35
CA GLN A 342 -18.38 -10.74 -7.23
C GLN A 342 -17.26 -9.70 -7.25
N PHE A 343 -16.94 -9.18 -8.44
CA PHE A 343 -15.93 -8.14 -8.67
C PHE A 343 -16.11 -6.94 -7.74
N SER A 344 -17.32 -6.38 -7.72
CA SER A 344 -17.61 -5.17 -6.94
C SER A 344 -17.45 -5.38 -5.43
N ALA A 345 -17.84 -6.53 -4.91
CA ALA A 345 -17.65 -6.88 -3.50
C ALA A 345 -16.17 -7.09 -3.15
N ASN A 346 -15.40 -7.69 -4.07
CA ASN A 346 -13.95 -7.84 -3.92
C ASN A 346 -13.23 -6.48 -4.03
N ALA A 347 -13.68 -5.58 -4.89
CA ALA A 347 -13.17 -4.21 -4.97
C ALA A 347 -13.37 -3.47 -3.64
N MET A 348 -14.56 -3.63 -3.04
CA MET A 348 -14.86 -3.05 -1.73
C MET A 348 -13.98 -3.63 -0.62
N TYR A 349 -13.85 -4.97 -0.55
CA TYR A 349 -12.98 -5.66 0.40
C TYR A 349 -11.52 -5.23 0.26
N PHE A 350 -11.02 -5.16 -0.97
CA PHE A 350 -9.67 -4.72 -1.28
C PHE A 350 -9.42 -3.29 -0.81
N THR A 351 -10.39 -2.39 -1.03
CA THR A 351 -10.27 -0.98 -0.61
C THR A 351 -10.29 -0.83 0.91
N VAL A 352 -11.10 -1.63 1.63
CA VAL A 352 -11.05 -1.66 3.11
C VAL A 352 -9.70 -2.18 3.61
N GLY A 353 -9.11 -3.18 2.94
CA GLY A 353 -7.79 -3.68 3.29
C GLY A 353 -6.68 -2.64 3.08
N ILE A 354 -6.78 -1.81 2.02
CA ILE A 354 -5.89 -0.66 1.83
C ILE A 354 -6.07 0.37 2.95
N LEU A 355 -7.31 0.68 3.34
CA LEU A 355 -7.58 1.56 4.47
C LEU A 355 -6.92 1.03 5.75
N ALA A 356 -7.06 -0.26 6.06
CA ALA A 356 -6.45 -0.88 7.23
C ALA A 356 -4.91 -0.79 7.19
N ALA A 357 -4.30 -1.07 6.03
CA ALA A 357 -2.85 -0.92 5.86
C ALA A 357 -2.39 0.53 6.04
N ASN A 358 -3.11 1.49 5.46
CA ASN A 358 -2.82 2.92 5.61
C ASN A 358 -2.94 3.38 7.07
N LEU A 359 -3.96 2.93 7.80
CA LEU A 359 -4.10 3.25 9.23
C LEU A 359 -2.92 2.75 10.05
N LEU A 360 -2.40 1.54 9.77
CA LEU A 360 -1.18 1.05 10.43
C LEU A 360 0.05 1.88 10.05
N GLN A 361 0.18 2.32 8.80
CA GLN A 361 1.29 3.18 8.41
C GLN A 361 1.21 4.55 9.09
N LEU A 362 0.03 5.15 9.16
CA LEU A 362 -0.19 6.42 9.88
C LEU A 362 0.10 6.27 11.36
N LEU A 363 -0.40 5.23 12.01
CA LEU A 363 -0.13 4.91 13.41
C LEU A 363 1.38 4.75 13.67
N LYS A 364 2.10 4.02 12.80
CA LYS A 364 3.55 3.84 12.91
C LYS A 364 4.30 5.17 12.83
N GLN A 365 3.93 6.02 11.88
CA GLN A 365 4.59 7.33 11.68
C GLN A 365 4.32 8.29 12.82
N ASP A 366 3.14 8.24 13.40
CA ASP A 366 2.74 9.16 14.46
C ASP A 366 3.26 8.77 15.85
N THR A 367 3.52 7.47 16.10
CA THR A 367 3.78 6.98 17.47
C THR A 367 5.09 6.23 17.63
N PHE A 368 5.54 5.49 16.62
CA PHE A 368 6.64 4.54 16.78
C PHE A 368 7.87 4.99 16.00
N PHE A 369 8.84 5.57 16.70
CA PHE A 369 10.09 6.02 16.10
C PHE A 369 11.02 4.84 15.78
N ASP A 370 11.76 4.95 14.67
CA ASP A 370 12.86 4.12 14.18
C ASP A 370 12.60 2.60 14.04
N ASP A 371 12.55 1.84 15.13
CA ASP A 371 12.51 0.37 15.05
C ASP A 371 11.24 -0.21 14.44
N TYR A 372 10.11 0.49 14.58
CA TYR A 372 8.82 0.03 14.06
C TYR A 372 8.40 0.69 12.75
N LEU A 373 8.95 1.87 12.42
CA LEU A 373 8.67 2.53 11.14
C LEU A 373 9.05 1.63 9.95
N LYS A 374 10.24 1.02 10.02
CA LYS A 374 10.76 0.12 9.00
C LYS A 374 10.23 -1.31 9.10
N ALA A 375 9.54 -1.64 10.20
CA ALA A 375 9.01 -2.98 10.40
C ALA A 375 7.89 -3.29 9.41
N SER A 376 7.88 -4.50 8.84
CA SER A 376 6.76 -4.97 8.03
C SER A 376 5.47 -5.03 8.86
N ILE A 377 4.32 -4.99 8.21
CA ILE A 377 3.01 -5.17 8.86
C ILE A 377 2.97 -6.48 9.67
N LYS A 378 3.53 -7.57 9.13
CA LYS A 378 3.65 -8.85 9.85
C LYS A 378 4.48 -8.73 11.12
N THR A 379 5.63 -8.04 11.06
CA THR A 379 6.50 -7.83 12.21
C THR A 379 5.85 -6.93 13.26
N PHE A 380 5.18 -5.86 12.81
CA PHE A 380 4.44 -4.96 13.69
C PHE A 380 3.33 -5.70 14.43
N ARG A 381 2.51 -6.48 13.72
CA ARG A 381 1.46 -7.34 14.29
C ARG A 381 2.01 -8.29 15.34
N TYR A 382 3.05 -9.04 15.01
CA TYR A 382 3.67 -10.00 15.93
C TYR A 382 4.21 -9.34 17.20
N LYS A 383 4.82 -8.15 17.07
CA LYS A 383 5.47 -7.49 18.20
C LYS A 383 4.53 -6.64 19.05
N LEU A 384 3.50 -6.02 18.48
CA LEU A 384 2.69 -4.99 19.13
C LEU A 384 1.19 -5.27 19.15
N ILE A 385 0.65 -6.07 18.22
CA ILE A 385 -0.77 -6.41 18.23
C ILE A 385 -1.00 -7.72 19.00
N HIS A 386 -0.23 -8.76 18.70
CA HIS A 386 -0.38 -10.07 19.36
C HIS A 386 0.31 -10.06 20.72
N LEU A 387 -0.36 -9.45 21.68
CA LEU A 387 0.07 -9.35 23.07
C LEU A 387 -0.96 -10.00 23.97
N ALA A 388 -0.49 -10.88 24.86
CA ALA A 388 -1.34 -11.47 25.87
C ALA A 388 -1.71 -10.43 26.93
N ALA A 389 -3.00 -10.32 27.24
CA ALA A 389 -3.48 -9.51 28.34
C ALA A 389 -4.63 -10.17 29.11
N ARG A 390 -4.71 -9.84 30.39
CA ARG A 390 -5.84 -10.18 31.26
C ARG A 390 -6.61 -8.92 31.61
N VAL A 391 -7.93 -8.98 31.43
CA VAL A 391 -8.85 -7.87 31.69
C VAL A 391 -9.60 -8.12 33.01
N ILE A 392 -9.49 -7.18 33.93
CA ILE A 392 -10.10 -7.28 35.26
C ILE A 392 -10.95 -6.03 35.50
N LYS A 393 -12.23 -6.23 35.83
CA LYS A 393 -13.09 -5.14 36.31
C LYS A 393 -12.87 -4.94 37.80
N HIS A 394 -12.43 -3.75 38.20
CA HIS A 394 -12.30 -3.37 39.59
C HIS A 394 -13.07 -2.07 39.85
N GLY A 395 -14.27 -2.20 40.46
CA GLY A 395 -15.17 -1.09 40.63
C GLY A 395 -15.64 -0.48 39.28
N ARG A 396 -15.32 0.80 39.07
CA ARG A 396 -15.58 1.54 37.82
C ARG A 396 -14.41 1.54 36.84
N VAL A 397 -13.29 0.87 37.18
CA VAL A 397 -12.07 0.84 36.38
C VAL A 397 -11.92 -0.51 35.72
N LEU A 398 -11.51 -0.52 34.47
CA LEU A 398 -11.09 -1.71 33.73
C LEU A 398 -9.56 -1.75 33.73
N LEU A 399 -8.99 -2.74 34.42
CA LEU A 399 -7.55 -2.96 34.46
C LEU A 399 -7.15 -3.93 33.34
N ILE A 400 -6.29 -3.50 32.45
CA ILE A 400 -5.76 -4.30 31.33
C ILE A 400 -4.29 -4.64 31.68
N LYS A 401 -4.06 -5.86 32.09
CA LYS A 401 -2.75 -6.34 32.48
C LYS A 401 -2.06 -7.00 31.28
N ILE A 402 -1.13 -6.30 30.65
CA ILE A 402 -0.41 -6.77 29.45
C ILE A 402 0.84 -7.54 29.88
N ALA A 403 1.01 -8.76 29.37
CA ALA A 403 2.18 -9.59 29.58
C ALA A 403 3.30 -9.18 28.59
N SER A 404 4.20 -8.30 29.02
CA SER A 404 5.34 -7.83 28.22
C SER A 404 6.50 -7.40 29.12
N SER A 405 7.68 -7.09 28.53
CA SER A 405 8.71 -6.37 29.26
C SER A 405 8.22 -4.97 29.66
N LEU A 406 8.80 -4.41 30.73
CA LEU A 406 8.43 -3.06 31.20
C LEU A 406 8.64 -1.99 30.12
N GLU A 407 9.71 -2.11 29.35
CA GLU A 407 10.03 -1.19 28.25
C GLU A 407 8.93 -1.22 27.16
N LYS A 408 8.56 -2.43 26.72
CA LYS A 408 7.48 -2.60 25.75
C LYS A 408 6.13 -2.11 26.30
N PHE A 409 5.85 -2.39 27.58
CA PHE A 409 4.63 -1.89 28.24
C PHE A 409 4.57 -0.36 28.20
N LYS A 410 5.65 0.34 28.58
CA LYS A 410 5.71 1.81 28.53
C LYS A 410 5.46 2.37 27.14
N LEU A 411 5.99 1.71 26.11
CA LEU A 411 5.74 2.11 24.72
C LEU A 411 4.24 1.99 24.35
N ILE A 412 3.62 0.87 24.73
CA ILE A 412 2.19 0.60 24.47
C ILE A 412 1.31 1.58 25.25
N GLU A 413 1.62 1.78 26.52
CA GLU A 413 0.91 2.71 27.40
C GLU A 413 0.99 4.14 26.88
N SER A 414 2.19 4.60 26.49
CA SER A 414 2.39 5.93 25.90
C SER A 414 1.58 6.12 24.62
N ALA A 415 1.59 5.12 23.73
CA ALA A 415 0.81 5.16 22.51
C ALA A 415 -0.70 5.21 22.79
N TYR A 416 -1.19 4.37 23.70
CA TYR A 416 -2.60 4.35 24.09
C TYR A 416 -3.03 5.66 24.73
N LEU A 417 -2.27 6.20 25.68
CA LEU A 417 -2.60 7.45 26.38
C LEU A 417 -2.61 8.65 25.40
N LYS A 418 -1.68 8.67 24.44
CA LYS A 418 -1.64 9.71 23.40
C LYS A 418 -3.01 9.83 22.69
N TYR A 419 -3.62 8.72 22.33
CA TYR A 419 -4.85 8.74 21.52
C TYR A 419 -6.11 8.75 22.38
N SER A 420 -6.11 8.08 23.53
CA SER A 420 -7.30 7.99 24.40
C SER A 420 -7.59 9.27 25.18
N LEU A 421 -6.57 10.11 25.43
CA LEU A 421 -6.70 11.36 26.18
C LEU A 421 -6.76 12.60 25.27
N SER A 422 -6.39 12.48 24.01
CA SER A 422 -6.46 13.59 23.05
C SER A 422 -7.87 13.70 22.45
N PRO A 423 -8.37 14.93 22.21
CA PRO A 423 -9.60 15.10 21.46
C PRO A 423 -9.41 14.54 20.03
N PRO A 424 -10.47 14.05 19.38
CA PRO A 424 -10.40 13.65 17.99
C PRO A 424 -9.83 14.76 17.12
N LEU A 425 -9.06 14.38 16.09
CA LEU A 425 -8.61 15.32 15.07
C LEU A 425 -9.83 15.87 14.31
N SER A 426 -10.00 17.18 14.32
CA SER A 426 -11.10 17.91 13.65
C SER A 426 -10.85 18.03 12.14
#